data_72f0619c92593d4cf76149aac8fc7f23
#
_entry.id   72f0619c92593d4cf76149aac8fc7f23
#
_cell.length_a   1.000
_cell.length_b   1.000
_cell.length_c   1.000
_cell.angle_alpha   90.00
_cell.angle_beta   90.00
_cell.angle_gamma   90.00
#
_symmetry.space_group_name_H-M   'P 1'
#
loop_
_entity.id
_entity.type
_entity.pdbx_description
1 polymer ?
#
loop_
_entity_poly.entity_id
_entity_poly.type
_entity_poly.pdbx_seq_one_letter_code
_entity_poly.pdbx_strand_id
1 'polypeptide(L)'
;MSMVDSVLLLVDAMDGPMPQTRFVTEKAFANGLKPIVVINKVDRPGARPDWVVDQVFDLFVNLGATDEQLDFPIVYASALNGIAGLDHEDMADDMTPLFETIVKHVEAPNVDLNGPFQMQISQLDYNSYVGVIGIGRIKRGVVKPNQQVTIIDTEGKRRNGKVSQVLGHMGLQRIESASAEAGDIIAITGLGELNISDTLCDPATVEALPPLSVDEPTVSMYFCVNTSPFCGKEGKYVTSRQILDRLNKELVHNVALRVEETEDPDAFRVSGRGELHLSVLIENMRREGFELAVSRPKVIFREIDGRKQEPFEQVTLDIEEQNQGSVMEALGLRKGELRDMLPDGKGRVRLDYIIPSRGLIGFRTDFMTMTSGTGLLYSTFSHYDDVRPGEIGQRQNGVLISNGQGKAVAYALYSLQDRGKLFLGQVA
;
A
#
# COMPACT_ATOMS: atom_id res chain seq x y z
N MET A 1 5.81 7.38 -7.66
CA MET A 1 5.99 7.48 -9.12
C MET A 1 6.15 8.91 -9.62
N SER A 2 5.58 9.92 -8.99
CA SER A 2 5.74 11.35 -9.38
C SER A 2 7.18 11.91 -9.32
N MET A 3 8.12 11.18 -8.73
CA MET A 3 9.52 11.61 -8.55
C MET A 3 10.51 10.98 -9.55
N VAL A 4 10.08 10.04 -10.38
CA VAL A 4 10.95 9.24 -11.24
C VAL A 4 10.63 9.43 -12.71
N ASP A 5 11.56 9.11 -13.60
CA ASP A 5 11.43 9.23 -15.06
C ASP A 5 11.21 7.88 -15.74
N SER A 6 11.51 6.77 -15.05
CA SER A 6 11.29 5.41 -15.52
C SER A 6 11.09 4.46 -14.35
N VAL A 7 10.67 3.24 -14.62
CA VAL A 7 10.46 2.19 -13.62
C VAL A 7 11.07 0.87 -14.07
N LEU A 8 11.63 0.12 -13.12
CA LEU A 8 11.97 -1.29 -13.30
C LEU A 8 10.79 -2.12 -12.83
N LEU A 9 10.11 -2.79 -13.74
CA LEU A 9 9.01 -3.69 -13.43
C LEU A 9 9.55 -5.09 -13.19
N LEU A 10 9.68 -5.46 -11.92
CA LEU A 10 10.14 -6.80 -11.55
C LEU A 10 9.00 -7.80 -11.58
N VAL A 11 9.19 -8.88 -12.34
CA VAL A 11 8.23 -9.97 -12.47
C VAL A 11 8.92 -11.31 -12.16
N ASP A 12 8.24 -12.16 -11.41
CA ASP A 12 8.74 -13.49 -11.08
C ASP A 12 8.67 -14.41 -12.30
N ALA A 13 9.76 -15.09 -12.62
CA ALA A 13 9.86 -16.00 -13.76
C ALA A 13 8.95 -17.26 -13.68
N MET A 14 8.43 -17.57 -12.48
CA MET A 14 7.49 -18.69 -12.27
C MET A 14 6.03 -18.22 -12.27
N ASP A 15 5.74 -17.16 -11.50
CA ASP A 15 4.37 -16.73 -11.19
C ASP A 15 3.82 -15.75 -12.23
N GLY A 16 4.69 -15.08 -12.97
CA GLY A 16 4.31 -14.05 -13.93
C GLY A 16 3.77 -12.77 -13.24
N PRO A 17 3.08 -11.90 -14.00
CA PRO A 17 2.53 -10.67 -13.43
C PRO A 17 1.38 -10.98 -12.46
N MET A 18 1.53 -10.48 -11.23
CA MET A 18 0.57 -10.62 -10.15
C MET A 18 -0.32 -9.34 -10.06
N PRO A 19 -1.43 -9.34 -9.30
CA PRO A 19 -2.31 -8.17 -9.20
C PRO A 19 -1.60 -6.90 -8.76
N GLN A 20 -0.59 -7.01 -7.90
CA GLN A 20 0.23 -5.86 -7.52
C GLN A 20 1.04 -5.33 -8.70
N THR A 21 1.56 -6.22 -9.55
CA THR A 21 2.24 -5.85 -10.80
C THR A 21 1.31 -5.04 -11.69
N ARG A 22 0.06 -5.51 -11.87
CA ARG A 22 -0.97 -4.80 -12.63
C ARG A 22 -1.22 -3.39 -12.07
N PHE A 23 -1.46 -3.28 -10.76
CA PHE A 23 -1.73 -1.99 -10.11
C PHE A 23 -0.56 -1.00 -10.26
N VAL A 24 0.67 -1.47 -10.04
CA VAL A 24 1.87 -0.63 -10.15
C VAL A 24 2.09 -0.20 -11.61
N THR A 25 1.87 -1.09 -12.57
CA THR A 25 1.98 -0.79 -14.00
C THR A 25 0.94 0.24 -14.45
N GLU A 26 -0.32 0.10 -14.02
CA GLU A 26 -1.38 1.07 -14.30
C GLU A 26 -1.00 2.48 -13.79
N LYS A 27 -0.48 2.57 -12.56
CA LYS A 27 -0.01 3.84 -11.99
C LYS A 27 1.23 4.38 -12.71
N ALA A 28 2.11 3.53 -13.22
CA ALA A 28 3.26 3.95 -14.02
C ALA A 28 2.81 4.54 -15.36
N PHE A 29 1.89 3.87 -16.06
CA PHE A 29 1.35 4.35 -17.33
C PHE A 29 0.55 5.64 -17.18
N ALA A 30 -0.26 5.78 -16.12
CA ALA A 30 -0.97 7.02 -15.81
C ALA A 30 -0.02 8.22 -15.58
N ASN A 31 1.23 7.98 -15.20
CA ASN A 31 2.28 9.00 -15.08
C ASN A 31 3.17 9.13 -16.34
N GLY A 32 2.83 8.43 -17.43
CA GLY A 32 3.59 8.47 -18.68
C GLY A 32 4.96 7.78 -18.63
N LEU A 33 5.20 6.92 -17.61
CA LEU A 33 6.49 6.27 -17.43
C LEU A 33 6.65 5.10 -18.41
N LYS A 34 7.89 4.93 -18.91
CA LYS A 34 8.27 3.78 -19.75
C LYS A 34 8.95 2.74 -18.87
N PRO A 35 8.42 1.49 -18.79
CA PRO A 35 9.02 0.45 -17.96
C PRO A 35 10.18 -0.26 -18.65
N ILE A 36 11.16 -0.69 -17.87
CA ILE A 36 12.08 -1.77 -18.20
C ILE A 36 11.60 -3.00 -17.46
N VAL A 37 11.31 -4.07 -18.16
CA VAL A 37 10.82 -5.32 -17.56
C VAL A 37 11.99 -6.18 -17.13
N VAL A 38 12.01 -6.60 -15.86
CA VAL A 38 13.04 -7.46 -15.30
C VAL A 38 12.39 -8.77 -14.85
N ILE A 39 12.65 -9.84 -15.63
CA ILE A 39 12.19 -11.20 -15.31
C ILE A 39 13.18 -11.80 -14.30
N ASN A 40 12.80 -11.79 -13.03
CA ASN A 40 13.67 -12.22 -11.93
C ASN A 40 13.41 -13.66 -11.51
N LYS A 41 14.39 -14.27 -10.85
CA LYS A 41 14.37 -15.65 -10.35
C LYS A 41 14.40 -16.70 -11.47
N VAL A 42 15.10 -16.41 -12.55
CA VAL A 42 15.26 -17.36 -13.67
C VAL A 42 16.03 -18.62 -13.26
N ASP A 43 16.77 -18.57 -12.15
CA ASP A 43 17.49 -19.70 -11.53
C ASP A 43 16.58 -20.74 -10.89
N ARG A 44 15.30 -20.46 -10.69
CA ARG A 44 14.39 -21.38 -10.01
C ARG A 44 13.99 -22.55 -10.90
N PRO A 45 13.95 -23.80 -10.35
CA PRO A 45 13.36 -24.91 -11.05
C PRO A 45 11.90 -24.64 -11.43
N GLY A 46 11.57 -24.74 -12.71
CA GLY A 46 10.22 -24.44 -13.23
C GLY A 46 9.99 -23.00 -13.65
N ALA A 47 11.03 -22.16 -13.69
CA ALA A 47 10.96 -20.85 -14.33
C ALA A 47 10.52 -20.98 -15.80
N ARG A 48 9.69 -20.03 -16.26
CA ARG A 48 9.10 -19.97 -17.61
C ARG A 48 9.26 -18.56 -18.18
N PRO A 49 10.48 -18.11 -18.43
CA PRO A 49 10.73 -16.71 -18.79
C PRO A 49 9.92 -16.23 -19.99
N ASP A 50 9.87 -17.01 -21.07
CA ASP A 50 9.15 -16.64 -22.31
C ASP A 50 7.64 -16.51 -22.08
N TRP A 51 7.06 -17.46 -21.36
CA TRP A 51 5.64 -17.37 -20.99
C TRP A 51 5.34 -16.12 -20.14
N VAL A 52 6.27 -15.75 -19.24
CA VAL A 52 6.10 -14.53 -18.42
C VAL A 52 6.18 -13.27 -19.28
N VAL A 53 7.05 -13.23 -20.28
CA VAL A 53 7.13 -12.10 -21.24
C VAL A 53 5.80 -11.94 -21.97
N ASP A 54 5.22 -13.03 -22.48
CA ASP A 54 3.90 -13.00 -23.13
C ASP A 54 2.81 -12.47 -22.19
N GLN A 55 2.81 -12.92 -20.93
CA GLN A 55 1.84 -12.44 -19.94
C GLN A 55 2.02 -10.97 -19.57
N VAL A 56 3.25 -10.45 -19.56
CA VAL A 56 3.51 -9.02 -19.35
C VAL A 56 3.05 -8.21 -20.55
N PHE A 57 3.28 -8.70 -21.76
CA PHE A 57 2.81 -8.05 -22.98
C PHE A 57 1.28 -7.96 -22.98
N ASP A 58 0.57 -9.06 -22.71
CA ASP A 58 -0.89 -9.10 -22.58
C ASP A 58 -1.39 -8.14 -21.51
N LEU A 59 -0.70 -8.07 -20.36
CA LEU A 59 -1.02 -7.13 -19.29
C LEU A 59 -0.94 -5.68 -19.79
N PHE A 60 0.11 -5.31 -20.51
CA PHE A 60 0.32 -3.96 -21.03
C PHE A 60 -0.75 -3.58 -22.06
N VAL A 61 -1.07 -4.49 -22.99
CA VAL A 61 -2.17 -4.31 -23.94
C VAL A 61 -3.50 -4.10 -23.22
N ASN A 62 -3.80 -4.91 -22.22
CA ASN A 62 -5.03 -4.82 -21.42
C ASN A 62 -5.11 -3.52 -20.58
N LEU A 63 -3.99 -2.90 -20.26
CA LEU A 63 -3.91 -1.61 -19.57
C LEU A 63 -3.93 -0.41 -20.53
N GLY A 64 -4.03 -0.65 -21.84
CA GLY A 64 -4.07 0.41 -22.85
C GLY A 64 -2.72 1.09 -23.06
N ALA A 65 -1.63 0.34 -22.97
CA ALA A 65 -0.26 0.84 -23.25
C ALA A 65 -0.16 1.45 -24.63
N THR A 66 0.65 2.50 -24.76
CA THR A 66 1.02 3.07 -26.05
C THR A 66 2.01 2.18 -26.78
N ASP A 67 2.17 2.35 -28.10
CA ASP A 67 3.15 1.60 -28.89
C ASP A 67 4.57 1.73 -28.32
N GLU A 68 4.94 2.91 -27.81
CA GLU A 68 6.24 3.14 -27.15
C GLU A 68 6.38 2.38 -25.82
N GLN A 69 5.27 2.16 -25.11
CA GLN A 69 5.26 1.39 -23.86
C GLN A 69 5.23 -0.13 -24.11
N LEU A 70 4.78 -0.56 -25.30
CA LEU A 70 4.82 -1.96 -25.73
C LEU A 70 6.20 -2.38 -26.25
N ASP A 71 7.03 -1.42 -26.68
CA ASP A 71 8.44 -1.65 -27.06
C ASP A 71 9.36 -1.56 -25.84
N PHE A 72 9.08 -2.36 -24.83
CA PHE A 72 9.82 -2.35 -23.56
C PHE A 72 11.07 -3.23 -23.59
N PRO A 73 12.21 -2.76 -23.05
CA PRO A 73 13.40 -3.57 -22.87
C PRO A 73 13.14 -4.68 -21.84
N ILE A 74 13.70 -5.87 -22.11
CA ILE A 74 13.61 -7.04 -21.23
C ILE A 74 15.00 -7.36 -20.72
N VAL A 75 15.10 -7.61 -19.40
CA VAL A 75 16.31 -8.14 -18.74
C VAL A 75 15.92 -9.34 -17.92
N TYR A 76 16.66 -10.42 -18.07
CA TYR A 76 16.53 -11.61 -17.23
C TYR A 76 17.50 -11.51 -16.06
N ALA A 77 17.09 -11.93 -14.87
CA ALA A 77 17.92 -11.77 -13.68
C ALA A 77 17.73 -12.89 -12.65
N SER A 78 18.77 -13.15 -11.90
CA SER A 78 18.72 -13.82 -10.61
C SER A 78 19.33 -12.90 -9.57
N ALA A 79 18.49 -12.12 -8.87
CA ALA A 79 18.95 -11.20 -7.84
C ALA A 79 19.64 -11.92 -6.68
N LEU A 80 19.26 -13.19 -6.41
CA LEU A 80 19.89 -14.02 -5.39
C LEU A 80 21.36 -14.31 -5.73
N ASN A 81 21.63 -14.62 -7.00
CA ASN A 81 22.96 -14.95 -7.49
C ASN A 81 23.75 -13.70 -7.95
N GLY A 82 23.08 -12.54 -8.03
CA GLY A 82 23.70 -11.28 -8.48
C GLY A 82 24.07 -11.25 -9.95
N ILE A 83 23.29 -11.94 -10.81
CA ILE A 83 23.54 -12.07 -12.26
C ILE A 83 22.36 -11.56 -13.09
N ALA A 84 22.65 -11.04 -14.28
CA ALA A 84 21.65 -10.62 -15.26
C ALA A 84 22.09 -10.94 -16.69
N GLY A 85 21.13 -10.96 -17.63
CA GLY A 85 21.37 -11.19 -19.04
C GLY A 85 20.28 -10.58 -19.91
N LEU A 86 20.55 -10.37 -21.19
CA LEU A 86 19.53 -9.98 -22.17
C LEU A 86 18.84 -11.21 -22.79
N ASP A 87 19.39 -12.38 -22.53
CA ASP A 87 18.85 -13.69 -22.89
C ASP A 87 18.91 -14.58 -21.62
N HIS A 88 17.85 -15.35 -21.35
CA HIS A 88 17.80 -16.21 -20.17
C HIS A 88 18.70 -17.45 -20.28
N GLU A 89 19.13 -17.79 -21.51
CA GLU A 89 20.09 -18.89 -21.78
C GLU A 89 21.55 -18.40 -21.76
N ASP A 90 21.79 -17.08 -21.89
CA ASP A 90 23.12 -16.45 -21.89
C ASP A 90 23.19 -15.34 -20.83
N MET A 91 23.38 -15.78 -19.57
CA MET A 91 23.47 -14.90 -18.41
C MET A 91 24.91 -14.47 -18.16
N ALA A 92 25.14 -13.17 -17.91
CA ALA A 92 26.44 -12.67 -17.48
C ALA A 92 26.74 -13.10 -16.00
N ASP A 93 28.01 -12.95 -15.61
CA ASP A 93 28.45 -13.30 -14.25
C ASP A 93 28.11 -12.22 -13.20
N ASP A 94 27.51 -11.12 -13.64
CA ASP A 94 27.14 -9.97 -12.78
C ASP A 94 25.87 -9.26 -13.26
N MET A 95 25.53 -8.11 -12.62
CA MET A 95 24.36 -7.29 -12.96
C MET A 95 24.62 -6.22 -14.02
N THR A 96 25.80 -6.22 -14.67
CA THR A 96 26.16 -5.21 -15.68
C THR A 96 25.12 -5.09 -16.82
N PRO A 97 24.54 -6.17 -17.38
CA PRO A 97 23.53 -6.05 -18.43
C PRO A 97 22.29 -5.26 -18.00
N LEU A 98 21.88 -5.37 -16.74
CA LEU A 98 20.79 -4.56 -16.22
C LEU A 98 21.16 -3.07 -16.13
N PHE A 99 22.34 -2.76 -15.63
CA PHE A 99 22.79 -1.37 -15.48
C PHE A 99 23.02 -0.71 -16.85
N GLU A 100 23.59 -1.42 -17.81
CA GLU A 100 23.75 -0.93 -19.18
C GLU A 100 22.39 -0.70 -19.86
N THR A 101 21.41 -1.57 -19.64
CA THR A 101 20.05 -1.39 -20.14
C THR A 101 19.42 -0.13 -19.55
N ILE A 102 19.58 0.12 -18.25
CA ILE A 102 19.10 1.35 -17.61
C ILE A 102 19.72 2.57 -18.25
N VAL A 103 21.06 2.62 -18.37
CA VAL A 103 21.79 3.75 -18.94
C VAL A 103 21.41 4.00 -20.42
N LYS A 104 21.11 2.95 -21.17
CA LYS A 104 20.74 3.04 -22.58
C LYS A 104 19.29 3.51 -22.81
N HIS A 105 18.35 3.07 -21.96
CA HIS A 105 16.92 3.24 -22.22
C HIS A 105 16.24 4.28 -21.32
N VAL A 106 16.85 4.69 -20.21
CA VAL A 106 16.30 5.75 -19.35
C VAL A 106 16.89 7.09 -19.80
N GLU A 107 16.00 7.99 -20.22
CA GLU A 107 16.40 9.35 -20.60
C GLU A 107 16.85 10.14 -19.37
N ALA A 108 17.87 11.01 -19.55
CA ALA A 108 18.26 11.92 -18.49
C ALA A 108 17.11 12.86 -18.12
N PRO A 109 16.99 13.28 -16.84
CA PRO A 109 15.94 14.19 -16.42
C PRO A 109 15.94 15.49 -17.24
N ASN A 110 14.79 15.84 -17.81
CA ASN A 110 14.60 17.14 -18.48
C ASN A 110 14.24 18.18 -17.41
N VAL A 111 15.23 18.95 -16.96
CA VAL A 111 15.09 19.87 -15.83
C VAL A 111 15.67 21.26 -16.13
N ASP A 112 15.14 22.28 -15.49
CA ASP A 112 15.65 23.65 -15.56
C ASP A 112 16.53 23.94 -14.32
N LEU A 113 17.84 23.90 -14.51
CA LEU A 113 18.85 24.18 -13.48
C LEU A 113 18.93 25.67 -13.10
N ASN A 114 18.58 26.58 -14.02
CA ASN A 114 18.74 28.02 -13.83
C ASN A 114 17.47 28.74 -13.38
N GLY A 115 16.35 28.01 -13.36
CA GLY A 115 15.07 28.56 -12.92
C GLY A 115 15.01 28.81 -11.40
N PRO A 116 14.00 29.56 -10.92
CA PRO A 116 13.76 29.72 -9.49
C PRO A 116 13.40 28.39 -8.85
N PHE A 117 13.90 28.15 -7.64
CA PHE A 117 13.69 26.89 -6.91
C PHE A 117 12.22 26.51 -6.81
N GLN A 118 11.92 25.25 -7.14
CA GLN A 118 10.59 24.64 -6.97
C GLN A 118 10.71 23.14 -6.72
N MET A 119 10.04 22.69 -5.66
CA MET A 119 10.01 21.28 -5.26
C MET A 119 8.63 20.94 -4.69
N GLN A 120 8.10 19.76 -4.99
CA GLN A 120 6.87 19.25 -4.39
C GLN A 120 7.17 18.16 -3.37
N ILE A 121 6.52 18.24 -2.21
CA ILE A 121 6.60 17.20 -1.18
C ILE A 121 5.76 16.01 -1.63
N SER A 122 6.41 14.89 -1.87
CA SER A 122 5.79 13.63 -2.31
C SER A 122 5.70 12.58 -1.20
N GLN A 123 6.56 12.69 -0.20
CA GLN A 123 6.59 11.79 0.96
C GLN A 123 6.99 12.57 2.20
N LEU A 124 6.49 12.14 3.33
CA LEU A 124 6.86 12.68 4.64
C LEU A 124 7.56 11.59 5.46
N ASP A 125 8.48 12.02 6.31
CA ASP A 125 9.11 11.21 7.33
C ASP A 125 9.22 12.04 8.61
N TYR A 126 9.52 11.41 9.73
CA TYR A 126 9.62 12.07 11.02
C TYR A 126 10.82 11.57 11.81
N ASN A 127 11.55 12.49 12.39
CA ASN A 127 12.63 12.20 13.32
C ASN A 127 12.45 13.05 14.57
N SER A 128 12.61 12.44 15.75
CA SER A 128 12.39 13.13 17.04
C SER A 128 13.31 14.33 17.28
N TYR A 129 14.44 14.42 16.58
CA TYR A 129 15.41 15.51 16.73
C TYR A 129 15.17 16.67 15.76
N VAL A 130 14.82 16.35 14.50
CA VAL A 130 14.67 17.36 13.44
C VAL A 130 13.21 17.64 13.07
N GLY A 131 12.27 16.88 13.64
CA GLY A 131 10.85 17.00 13.36
C GLY A 131 10.45 16.37 12.04
N VAL A 132 9.49 17.00 11.34
CA VAL A 132 9.00 16.56 10.04
C VAL A 132 10.05 16.75 8.96
N ILE A 133 10.23 15.73 8.14
CA ILE A 133 11.15 15.68 7.02
C ILE A 133 10.31 15.57 5.74
N GLY A 134 10.41 16.57 4.87
CA GLY A 134 9.75 16.53 3.56
C GLY A 134 10.67 15.92 2.50
N ILE A 135 10.20 14.92 1.78
CA ILE A 135 10.93 14.25 0.72
C ILE A 135 10.23 14.53 -0.61
N GLY A 136 11.01 14.89 -1.63
CA GLY A 136 10.48 15.15 -2.95
C GLY A 136 11.59 15.34 -3.97
N ARG A 137 11.17 15.54 -5.23
CA ARG A 137 12.06 15.85 -6.34
C ARG A 137 12.08 17.35 -6.61
N ILE A 138 13.26 17.91 -6.78
CA ILE A 138 13.41 19.29 -7.25
C ILE A 138 13.01 19.35 -8.73
N LYS A 139 12.01 20.17 -9.05
CA LYS A 139 11.53 20.35 -10.43
C LYS A 139 12.36 21.37 -11.21
N ARG A 140 12.82 22.43 -10.54
CA ARG A 140 13.70 23.46 -11.14
C ARG A 140 14.54 24.15 -10.08
N GLY A 141 15.66 24.71 -10.50
CA GLY A 141 16.56 25.51 -9.69
C GLY A 141 17.42 24.70 -8.74
N VAL A 142 17.94 25.38 -7.74
CA VAL A 142 18.88 24.85 -6.74
C VAL A 142 18.41 25.22 -5.34
N VAL A 143 18.61 24.34 -4.38
CA VAL A 143 18.37 24.60 -2.95
C VAL A 143 19.63 24.39 -2.12
N LYS A 144 19.79 25.21 -1.09
CA LYS A 144 20.90 25.15 -0.14
C LYS A 144 20.39 25.16 1.30
N PRO A 145 21.15 24.63 2.25
CA PRO A 145 20.87 24.83 3.66
C PRO A 145 20.77 26.32 4.00
N ASN A 146 19.92 26.66 4.96
CA ASN A 146 19.61 28.02 5.40
C ASN A 146 18.88 28.93 4.37
N GLN A 147 18.48 28.40 3.22
CA GLN A 147 17.71 29.14 2.21
C GLN A 147 16.28 29.41 2.71
N GLN A 148 15.78 30.63 2.45
CA GLN A 148 14.38 30.96 2.65
C GLN A 148 13.53 30.40 1.50
N VAL A 149 12.40 29.82 1.83
CA VAL A 149 11.43 29.27 0.87
C VAL A 149 10.01 29.69 1.24
N THR A 150 9.15 29.78 0.26
CA THR A 150 7.70 29.88 0.48
C THR A 150 7.06 28.52 0.25
N ILE A 151 6.24 28.11 1.19
CA ILE A 151 5.50 26.86 1.16
C ILE A 151 4.07 27.19 0.77
N ILE A 152 3.52 26.49 -0.23
CA ILE A 152 2.14 26.61 -0.69
C ILE A 152 1.45 25.28 -0.45
N ASP A 153 0.36 25.27 0.29
CA ASP A 153 -0.46 24.08 0.48
C ASP A 153 -1.45 23.86 -0.69
N THR A 154 -2.19 22.77 -0.63
CA THR A 154 -3.19 22.40 -1.65
C THR A 154 -4.37 23.36 -1.74
N GLU A 155 -4.60 24.18 -0.72
CA GLU A 155 -5.65 25.22 -0.69
C GLU A 155 -5.13 26.57 -1.19
N GLY A 156 -3.84 26.67 -1.52
CA GLY A 156 -3.18 27.89 -1.98
C GLY A 156 -2.72 28.84 -0.86
N LYS A 157 -2.80 28.42 0.40
CA LYS A 157 -2.31 29.18 1.54
C LYS A 157 -0.79 29.18 1.56
N ARG A 158 -0.21 30.36 1.77
CA ARG A 158 1.23 30.57 1.73
C ARG A 158 1.80 30.75 3.13
N ARG A 159 2.96 30.19 3.37
CA ARG A 159 3.74 30.41 4.58
C ARG A 159 5.23 30.42 4.24
N ASN A 160 6.01 31.16 4.99
CA ASN A 160 7.45 31.21 4.81
C ASN A 160 8.11 30.16 5.69
N GLY A 161 9.18 29.56 5.17
CA GLY A 161 10.00 28.60 5.87
C GLY A 161 11.48 28.83 5.60
N LYS A 162 12.32 28.27 6.45
CA LYS A 162 13.76 28.25 6.27
C LYS A 162 14.25 26.81 6.28
N VAL A 163 14.89 26.39 5.20
CA VAL A 163 15.50 25.08 5.11
C VAL A 163 16.63 24.96 6.11
N SER A 164 16.57 23.98 7.03
CA SER A 164 17.68 23.74 7.96
C SER A 164 18.75 22.87 7.32
N GLN A 165 18.36 21.72 6.79
CA GLN A 165 19.27 20.76 6.16
C GLN A 165 18.70 20.31 4.82
N VAL A 166 19.61 20.04 3.90
CA VAL A 166 19.35 19.35 2.63
C VAL A 166 20.06 18.01 2.71
N LEU A 167 19.32 16.91 2.58
CA LEU A 167 19.81 15.55 2.71
C LEU A 167 19.65 14.82 1.38
N GLY A 168 20.74 14.38 0.81
CA GLY A 168 20.76 13.44 -0.33
C GLY A 168 20.76 12.00 0.14
N HIS A 169 20.72 11.07 -0.81
CA HIS A 169 20.83 9.64 -0.54
C HIS A 169 22.10 9.06 -1.16
N MET A 170 22.83 8.28 -0.36
CA MET A 170 23.95 7.47 -0.84
C MET A 170 23.74 6.04 -0.38
N GLY A 171 23.35 5.17 -1.30
CA GLY A 171 22.83 3.85 -0.95
C GLY A 171 21.59 3.97 -0.05
N LEU A 172 21.60 3.35 1.11
CA LEU A 172 20.52 3.40 2.10
C LEU A 172 20.64 4.54 3.12
N GLN A 173 21.74 5.29 3.10
CA GLN A 173 21.99 6.34 4.07
C GLN A 173 21.63 7.73 3.53
N ARG A 174 21.07 8.56 4.39
CA ARG A 174 20.88 10.00 4.13
C ARG A 174 22.16 10.73 4.55
N ILE A 175 22.68 11.51 3.64
CA ILE A 175 23.90 12.34 3.86
C ILE A 175 23.56 13.81 3.67
N GLU A 176 24.17 14.67 4.47
CA GLU A 176 24.04 16.11 4.29
C GLU A 176 24.71 16.55 2.99
N SER A 177 24.01 17.40 2.25
CA SER A 177 24.50 18.00 1.03
C SER A 177 24.61 19.53 1.18
N ALA A 178 25.68 20.10 0.65
CA ALA A 178 25.87 21.55 0.61
C ALA A 178 24.91 22.25 -0.37
N SER A 179 24.40 21.54 -1.37
CA SER A 179 23.40 22.00 -2.32
C SER A 179 22.79 20.80 -3.04
N ALA A 180 21.57 20.98 -3.56
CA ALA A 180 20.94 20.04 -4.47
C ALA A 180 20.26 20.79 -5.61
N GLU A 181 20.18 20.18 -6.77
CA GLU A 181 19.73 20.82 -7.99
C GLU A 181 18.52 20.11 -8.63
N ALA A 182 17.92 20.74 -9.63
CA ALA A 182 16.78 20.18 -10.32
C ALA A 182 17.07 18.78 -10.86
N GLY A 183 16.13 17.85 -10.63
CA GLY A 183 16.30 16.43 -10.93
C GLY A 183 16.61 15.58 -9.68
N ASP A 184 17.25 16.15 -8.66
CA ASP A 184 17.57 15.44 -7.43
C ASP A 184 16.32 15.10 -6.60
N ILE A 185 16.35 13.91 -6.01
CA ILE A 185 15.38 13.50 -4.97
C ILE A 185 16.07 13.69 -3.62
N ILE A 186 15.54 14.61 -2.84
CA ILE A 186 16.13 15.03 -1.57
C ILE A 186 15.13 14.97 -0.41
N ALA A 187 15.68 15.00 0.79
CA ALA A 187 14.93 15.23 2.01
C ALA A 187 15.32 16.62 2.60
N ILE A 188 14.32 17.37 3.03
CA ILE A 188 14.47 18.72 3.59
C ILE A 188 13.90 18.75 5.00
N THR A 189 14.62 19.44 5.91
CA THR A 189 14.22 19.62 7.31
C THR A 189 14.08 21.11 7.67
N GLY A 190 13.44 21.38 8.83
CA GLY A 190 13.37 22.73 9.42
C GLY A 190 12.17 23.58 8.97
N LEU A 191 11.26 23.04 8.19
CA LEU A 191 10.12 23.76 7.64
C LEU A 191 8.84 23.72 8.53
N GLY A 192 8.92 23.04 9.69
CA GLY A 192 7.78 22.86 10.58
C GLY A 192 6.78 21.84 10.04
N GLU A 193 5.50 22.17 10.07
CA GLU A 193 4.46 21.32 9.54
C GLU A 193 4.54 21.28 8.00
N LEU A 194 4.52 20.09 7.44
CA LEU A 194 4.48 19.84 5.99
C LEU A 194 3.40 18.82 5.69
N ASN A 195 2.77 18.97 4.53
CA ASN A 195 1.81 18.00 4.00
C ASN A 195 2.29 17.47 2.64
N ILE A 196 1.79 16.31 2.26
CA ILE A 196 1.99 15.83 0.89
C ILE A 196 1.27 16.77 -0.08
N SER A 197 1.88 16.99 -1.23
CA SER A 197 1.52 17.98 -2.24
C SER A 197 1.91 19.42 -1.93
N ASP A 198 2.38 19.76 -0.72
CA ASP A 198 2.93 21.07 -0.46
C ASP A 198 4.02 21.39 -1.49
N THR A 199 3.99 22.59 -2.07
CA THR A 199 5.02 23.05 -3.00
C THR A 199 5.94 24.06 -2.29
N LEU A 200 7.23 23.80 -2.35
CA LEU A 200 8.27 24.70 -1.87
C LEU A 200 8.78 25.54 -3.04
N CYS A 201 8.76 26.85 -2.89
CA CYS A 201 9.16 27.78 -3.97
C CYS A 201 10.19 28.79 -3.48
N ASP A 202 10.91 29.37 -4.45
CA ASP A 202 11.64 30.62 -4.23
C ASP A 202 10.64 31.70 -3.82
N PRO A 203 10.92 32.51 -2.77
CA PRO A 203 10.02 33.56 -2.31
C PRO A 203 9.68 34.63 -3.36
N ALA A 204 10.57 34.83 -4.36
CA ALA A 204 10.34 35.79 -5.44
C ALA A 204 9.40 35.24 -6.54
N THR A 205 9.33 33.89 -6.68
CA THR A 205 8.51 33.24 -7.71
C THR A 205 7.69 32.13 -7.08
N VAL A 206 6.50 32.49 -6.61
CA VAL A 206 5.62 31.60 -5.85
C VAL A 206 4.60 30.96 -6.79
N GLU A 207 4.81 29.70 -7.14
CA GLU A 207 4.00 28.94 -8.09
C GLU A 207 3.75 27.52 -7.57
N ALA A 208 2.47 27.18 -7.32
CA ALA A 208 2.09 25.85 -6.86
C ALA A 208 2.15 24.81 -7.98
N LEU A 209 2.62 23.62 -7.67
CA LEU A 209 2.47 22.45 -8.54
C LEU A 209 1.09 21.82 -8.35
N PRO A 210 0.55 21.12 -9.36
CA PRO A 210 -0.69 20.38 -9.22
C PRO A 210 -0.63 19.39 -8.06
N PRO A 211 -1.68 19.27 -7.24
CA PRO A 211 -1.68 18.34 -6.11
C PRO A 211 -1.55 16.88 -6.58
N LEU A 212 -0.81 16.10 -5.82
CA LEU A 212 -0.69 14.67 -6.06
C LEU A 212 -1.99 13.97 -5.65
N SER A 213 -2.46 13.05 -6.49
CA SER A 213 -3.61 12.22 -6.15
C SER A 213 -3.20 11.20 -5.08
N VAL A 214 -3.91 11.19 -3.95
CA VAL A 214 -3.76 10.18 -2.91
C VAL A 214 -5.05 9.35 -2.88
N ASP A 215 -4.88 8.01 -2.87
CA ASP A 215 -6.04 7.12 -2.76
C ASP A 215 -6.76 7.36 -1.43
N GLU A 216 -8.06 7.62 -1.50
CA GLU A 216 -8.86 7.90 -0.32
C GLU A 216 -9.17 6.61 0.47
N PRO A 217 -9.40 6.73 1.80
CA PRO A 217 -9.74 5.59 2.61
C PRO A 217 -11.09 4.97 2.19
N THR A 218 -11.15 3.63 2.22
CA THR A 218 -12.34 2.86 1.86
C THR A 218 -13.00 2.16 3.05
N VAL A 219 -12.24 1.97 4.14
CA VAL A 219 -12.69 1.26 5.34
C VAL A 219 -12.41 2.12 6.56
N SER A 220 -13.34 2.11 7.51
CA SER A 220 -13.21 2.78 8.81
C SER A 220 -13.51 1.84 9.96
N MET A 221 -12.89 2.05 11.10
CA MET A 221 -13.19 1.41 12.38
C MET A 221 -12.97 2.38 13.54
N TYR A 222 -13.57 2.08 14.68
CA TYR A 222 -13.34 2.84 15.89
C TYR A 222 -12.19 2.23 16.69
N PHE A 223 -11.26 3.07 17.11
CA PHE A 223 -10.22 2.75 18.07
C PHE A 223 -10.64 3.35 19.41
N CYS A 224 -10.87 2.52 20.39
CA CYS A 224 -11.43 2.91 21.68
C CYS A 224 -10.49 2.53 22.82
N VAL A 225 -10.64 3.20 23.95
CA VAL A 225 -10.00 2.77 25.19
C VAL A 225 -10.46 1.35 25.56
N ASN A 226 -9.56 0.52 26.04
CA ASN A 226 -9.87 -0.81 26.52
C ASN A 226 -10.58 -0.71 27.87
N THR A 227 -11.87 -1.03 27.90
CA THR A 227 -12.71 -1.05 29.12
C THR A 227 -12.87 -2.45 29.69
N SER A 228 -12.13 -3.45 29.22
CA SER A 228 -12.21 -4.81 29.71
C SER A 228 -11.63 -4.96 31.12
N PRO A 229 -12.00 -6.02 31.88
CA PRO A 229 -11.41 -6.31 33.19
C PRO A 229 -9.89 -6.55 33.17
N PHE A 230 -9.30 -6.69 31.98
CA PHE A 230 -7.87 -6.92 31.77
C PHE A 230 -7.09 -5.66 31.38
N CYS A 231 -7.75 -4.50 31.35
CA CYS A 231 -7.11 -3.23 31.01
C CYS A 231 -5.91 -2.95 31.90
N GLY A 232 -4.78 -2.58 31.27
CA GLY A 232 -3.54 -2.23 31.96
C GLY A 232 -2.70 -3.40 32.45
N LYS A 233 -3.05 -4.65 32.09
CA LYS A 233 -2.29 -5.84 32.50
C LYS A 233 -1.12 -6.17 31.57
N GLU A 234 -1.25 -5.92 30.29
CA GLU A 234 -0.23 -6.23 29.30
C GLU A 234 0.41 -4.98 28.67
N GLY A 235 -0.39 -3.95 28.38
CA GLY A 235 0.08 -2.70 27.80
C GLY A 235 0.34 -1.59 28.81
N LYS A 236 1.25 -0.69 28.46
CA LYS A 236 1.59 0.49 29.27
C LYS A 236 0.75 1.71 28.94
N TYR A 237 0.25 1.78 27.70
CA TYR A 237 -0.45 2.93 27.14
C TYR A 237 -1.93 2.60 26.95
N VAL A 238 -2.76 3.06 27.88
CA VAL A 238 -4.19 2.65 27.99
C VAL A 238 -5.16 3.83 27.91
N THR A 239 -4.68 5.07 27.89
CA THR A 239 -5.54 6.26 27.94
C THR A 239 -5.88 6.78 26.54
N SER A 240 -7.06 7.42 26.39
CA SER A 240 -7.49 8.03 25.13
C SER A 240 -6.47 9.03 24.59
N ARG A 241 -5.89 9.86 25.46
CA ARG A 241 -4.87 10.83 25.07
C ARG A 241 -3.63 10.17 24.47
N GLN A 242 -3.12 9.07 25.07
CA GLN A 242 -1.96 8.34 24.55
C GLN A 242 -2.26 7.72 23.20
N ILE A 243 -3.46 7.16 23.02
CA ILE A 243 -3.93 6.60 21.74
C ILE A 243 -3.98 7.69 20.68
N LEU A 244 -4.60 8.84 20.99
CA LEU A 244 -4.69 9.96 20.06
C LEU A 244 -3.32 10.52 19.67
N ASP A 245 -2.43 10.73 20.64
CA ASP A 245 -1.05 11.21 20.40
C ASP A 245 -0.29 10.25 19.46
N ARG A 246 -0.49 8.94 19.62
CA ARG A 246 0.12 7.93 18.74
C ARG A 246 -0.49 7.94 17.34
N LEU A 247 -1.81 8.06 17.23
CA LEU A 247 -2.50 8.17 15.95
C LEU A 247 -2.09 9.44 15.19
N ASN A 248 -1.94 10.57 15.88
CA ASN A 248 -1.47 11.81 15.29
C ASN A 248 -0.02 11.70 14.76
N LYS A 249 0.85 10.96 15.45
CA LYS A 249 2.20 10.66 14.94
C LYS A 249 2.14 9.80 13.68
N GLU A 250 1.21 8.86 13.60
CA GLU A 250 1.03 8.04 12.40
C GLU A 250 0.57 8.88 11.19
N LEU A 251 -0.31 9.85 11.39
CA LEU A 251 -0.81 10.73 10.33
C LEU A 251 0.31 11.52 9.62
N VAL A 252 1.43 11.76 10.29
CA VAL A 252 2.56 12.50 9.69
C VAL A 252 3.12 11.78 8.47
N HIS A 253 3.20 10.44 8.50
CA HIS A 253 3.78 9.67 7.40
C HIS A 253 2.77 8.78 6.66
N ASN A 254 1.61 8.56 7.24
CA ASN A 254 0.60 7.68 6.66
C ASN A 254 -0.54 8.48 6.05
N VAL A 255 -0.33 8.96 4.83
CA VAL A 255 -1.24 9.89 4.12
C VAL A 255 -2.61 9.29 3.82
N ALA A 256 -2.69 7.97 3.73
CA ALA A 256 -3.94 7.27 3.48
C ALA A 256 -4.75 6.99 4.75
N LEU A 257 -4.21 7.38 5.90
CA LEU A 257 -4.91 7.28 7.18
C LEU A 257 -5.67 8.59 7.45
N ARG A 258 -6.88 8.50 7.96
CA ARG A 258 -7.62 9.62 8.53
C ARG A 258 -8.05 9.27 9.94
N VAL A 259 -7.91 10.20 10.85
CA VAL A 259 -8.33 10.08 12.25
C VAL A 259 -9.27 11.22 12.56
N GLU A 260 -10.44 10.89 13.05
CA GLU A 260 -11.49 11.83 13.42
C GLU A 260 -11.90 11.58 14.88
N GLU A 261 -11.99 12.64 15.65
CA GLU A 261 -12.60 12.59 16.99
C GLU A 261 -14.10 12.30 16.85
N THR A 262 -14.67 11.64 17.83
CA THR A 262 -16.10 11.31 17.85
C THR A 262 -16.79 12.03 19.01
N GLU A 263 -18.11 11.90 19.13
CA GLU A 263 -18.86 12.39 20.29
C GLU A 263 -18.42 11.71 21.60
N ASP A 264 -17.88 10.50 21.50
CA ASP A 264 -17.28 9.77 22.61
C ASP A 264 -15.78 10.12 22.71
N PRO A 265 -15.33 10.77 23.79
CA PRO A 265 -13.93 11.18 23.94
C PRO A 265 -12.94 10.00 24.07
N ASP A 266 -13.46 8.80 24.33
CA ASP A 266 -12.68 7.57 24.43
C ASP A 266 -12.67 6.74 23.14
N ALA A 267 -13.23 7.28 22.04
CA ALA A 267 -13.32 6.61 20.74
C ALA A 267 -12.89 7.52 19.59
N PHE A 268 -12.02 7.02 18.71
CA PHE A 268 -11.54 7.69 17.52
C PHE A 268 -11.96 6.93 16.27
N ARG A 269 -12.51 7.61 15.27
CA ARG A 269 -12.76 7.00 13.97
C ARG A 269 -11.46 7.01 13.17
N VAL A 270 -10.97 5.83 12.85
CA VAL A 270 -9.75 5.63 12.06
C VAL A 270 -10.14 5.02 10.72
N SER A 271 -9.79 5.71 9.63
CA SER A 271 -10.13 5.30 8.26
C SER A 271 -8.86 5.03 7.47
N GLY A 272 -8.84 3.95 6.69
CA GLY A 272 -7.68 3.51 5.92
C GLY A 272 -8.07 2.87 4.59
N ARG A 273 -7.06 2.52 3.78
CA ARG A 273 -7.24 1.94 2.44
C ARG A 273 -7.92 0.57 2.43
N GLY A 274 -7.92 -0.13 3.56
CA GLY A 274 -8.49 -1.47 3.67
C GLY A 274 -8.23 -2.10 5.03
N GLU A 275 -8.76 -3.31 5.23
CA GLU A 275 -8.66 -4.06 6.48
C GLU A 275 -7.19 -4.32 6.88
N LEU A 276 -6.35 -4.75 5.93
CA LEU A 276 -4.94 -5.03 6.19
C LEU A 276 -4.17 -3.78 6.66
N HIS A 277 -4.44 -2.62 6.06
CA HIS A 277 -3.81 -1.36 6.44
C HIS A 277 -4.07 -1.01 7.91
N LEU A 278 -5.33 -1.11 8.35
CA LEU A 278 -5.71 -0.87 9.74
C LEU A 278 -5.20 -1.96 10.69
N SER A 279 -5.16 -3.22 10.25
CA SER A 279 -4.63 -4.33 11.04
C SER A 279 -3.14 -4.21 11.32
N VAL A 280 -2.35 -3.74 10.34
CA VAL A 280 -0.92 -3.45 10.53
C VAL A 280 -0.72 -2.33 11.55
N LEU A 281 -1.53 -1.26 11.47
CA LEU A 281 -1.48 -0.18 12.46
C LEU A 281 -1.78 -0.69 13.88
N ILE A 282 -2.84 -1.49 14.05
CA ILE A 282 -3.21 -2.09 15.33
C ILE A 282 -2.05 -2.95 15.87
N GLU A 283 -1.46 -3.78 15.02
CA GLU A 283 -0.37 -4.66 15.44
C GLU A 283 0.90 -3.88 15.83
N ASN A 284 1.22 -2.81 15.11
CA ASN A 284 2.33 -1.92 15.46
C ASN A 284 2.08 -1.26 16.82
N MET A 285 0.89 -0.72 17.04
CA MET A 285 0.52 -0.13 18.33
C MET A 285 0.59 -1.16 19.46
N ARG A 286 0.09 -2.38 19.24
CA ARG A 286 0.20 -3.47 20.20
C ARG A 286 1.66 -3.78 20.57
N ARG A 287 2.56 -3.87 19.58
CA ARG A 287 4.00 -4.10 19.81
C ARG A 287 4.69 -2.96 20.56
N GLU A 288 4.21 -1.73 20.37
CA GLU A 288 4.69 -0.56 21.12
C GLU A 288 4.18 -0.52 22.58
N GLY A 289 3.26 -1.42 22.95
CA GLY A 289 2.70 -1.54 24.29
C GLY A 289 1.40 -0.77 24.52
N PHE A 290 0.65 -0.46 23.45
CA PHE A 290 -0.70 0.09 23.56
C PHE A 290 -1.71 -1.04 23.77
N GLU A 291 -2.66 -0.82 24.67
CA GLU A 291 -3.90 -1.58 24.76
C GLU A 291 -5.04 -0.74 24.24
N LEU A 292 -5.81 -1.27 23.31
CA LEU A 292 -6.98 -0.60 22.75
C LEU A 292 -8.05 -1.63 22.38
N ALA A 293 -9.29 -1.18 22.39
CA ALA A 293 -10.42 -1.92 21.82
C ALA A 293 -10.69 -1.42 20.40
N VAL A 294 -11.08 -2.29 19.49
CA VAL A 294 -11.41 -1.94 18.12
C VAL A 294 -12.80 -2.40 17.74
N SER A 295 -13.52 -1.60 16.97
CA SER A 295 -14.80 -2.02 16.41
C SER A 295 -14.60 -2.92 15.20
N ARG A 296 -15.72 -3.50 14.71
CA ARG A 296 -15.70 -4.13 13.37
C ARG A 296 -15.41 -3.08 12.29
N PRO A 297 -14.61 -3.40 11.28
CA PRO A 297 -14.42 -2.54 10.14
C PRO A 297 -15.74 -2.35 9.38
N LYS A 298 -15.96 -1.13 8.89
CA LYS A 298 -17.11 -0.76 8.06
C LYS A 298 -16.60 -0.07 6.82
N VAL A 299 -17.20 -0.37 5.66
CA VAL A 299 -16.88 0.34 4.43
C VAL A 299 -17.43 1.77 4.48
N ILE A 300 -16.73 2.67 3.81
CA ILE A 300 -17.13 4.07 3.71
C ILE A 300 -18.02 4.20 2.48
N PHE A 301 -19.28 4.51 2.70
CA PHE A 301 -20.22 4.82 1.63
C PHE A 301 -20.02 6.28 1.19
N ARG A 302 -20.25 6.53 -0.11
CA ARG A 302 -20.25 7.89 -0.68
C ARG A 302 -21.57 8.18 -1.36
N GLU A 303 -21.89 9.44 -1.46
CA GLU A 303 -22.97 9.93 -2.29
C GLU A 303 -22.36 10.59 -3.53
N ILE A 304 -22.57 9.98 -4.69
CA ILE A 304 -22.09 10.45 -5.99
C ILE A 304 -23.32 10.60 -6.87
N ASP A 305 -23.53 11.78 -7.42
CA ASP A 305 -24.70 12.13 -8.26
C ASP A 305 -26.05 11.79 -7.59
N GLY A 306 -26.15 12.00 -6.27
CA GLY A 306 -27.36 11.73 -5.48
C GLY A 306 -27.63 10.23 -5.24
N ARG A 307 -26.70 9.35 -5.56
CA ARG A 307 -26.79 7.90 -5.32
C ARG A 307 -25.77 7.47 -4.27
N LYS A 308 -26.23 6.62 -3.36
CA LYS A 308 -25.35 6.01 -2.37
C LYS A 308 -24.51 4.90 -3.03
N GLN A 309 -23.20 5.04 -2.97
CA GLN A 309 -22.24 4.11 -3.55
C GLN A 309 -21.37 3.47 -2.50
N GLU A 310 -20.88 2.27 -2.78
CA GLU A 310 -19.92 1.52 -1.97
C GLU A 310 -18.65 1.21 -2.75
N PRO A 311 -17.49 1.01 -2.05
CA PRO A 311 -16.25 0.67 -2.71
C PRO A 311 -16.26 -0.78 -3.19
N PHE A 312 -15.70 -1.01 -4.38
CA PHE A 312 -15.46 -2.33 -4.97
C PHE A 312 -13.97 -2.60 -5.08
N GLU A 313 -13.60 -3.86 -4.89
CA GLU A 313 -12.24 -4.35 -5.07
C GLU A 313 -12.16 -5.33 -6.24
N GLN A 314 -11.05 -5.24 -6.96
CA GLN A 314 -10.62 -6.29 -7.86
C GLN A 314 -9.86 -7.31 -7.03
N VAL A 315 -10.29 -8.56 -7.09
CA VAL A 315 -9.72 -9.67 -6.34
C VAL A 315 -9.21 -10.71 -7.30
N THR A 316 -7.97 -11.10 -7.12
CA THR A 316 -7.38 -12.24 -7.83
C THR A 316 -7.07 -13.34 -6.82
N LEU A 317 -7.53 -14.53 -7.13
CA LEU A 317 -7.27 -15.73 -6.35
C LEU A 317 -6.50 -16.72 -7.21
N ASP A 318 -5.51 -17.36 -6.62
CA ASP A 318 -4.80 -18.49 -7.19
C ASP A 318 -5.00 -19.69 -6.25
N ILE A 319 -5.72 -20.71 -6.73
CA ILE A 319 -6.19 -21.82 -5.92
C ILE A 319 -6.00 -23.16 -6.65
N GLU A 320 -6.00 -24.24 -5.90
CA GLU A 320 -6.08 -25.58 -6.48
C GLU A 320 -7.47 -25.82 -7.09
N GLU A 321 -7.55 -26.49 -8.25
CA GLU A 321 -8.81 -26.75 -8.97
C GLU A 321 -9.86 -27.43 -8.09
N GLN A 322 -9.45 -28.32 -7.19
CA GLN A 322 -10.37 -29.02 -6.26
C GLN A 322 -11.12 -28.06 -5.33
N ASN A 323 -10.55 -26.88 -5.03
CA ASN A 323 -11.16 -25.88 -4.15
C ASN A 323 -12.01 -24.85 -4.91
N GLN A 324 -12.02 -24.90 -6.24
CA GLN A 324 -12.70 -23.90 -7.08
C GLN A 324 -14.18 -23.76 -6.73
N GLY A 325 -14.92 -24.85 -6.63
CA GLY A 325 -16.36 -24.82 -6.37
C GLY A 325 -16.73 -24.13 -5.07
N SER A 326 -16.04 -24.47 -3.97
CA SER A 326 -16.31 -23.90 -2.64
C SER A 326 -15.96 -22.41 -2.57
N VAL A 327 -14.86 -22.01 -3.20
CA VAL A 327 -14.42 -20.61 -3.23
C VAL A 327 -15.37 -19.77 -4.08
N MET A 328 -15.77 -20.25 -5.26
CA MET A 328 -16.72 -19.56 -6.14
C MET A 328 -18.11 -19.39 -5.47
N GLU A 329 -18.60 -20.42 -4.79
CA GLU A 329 -19.85 -20.33 -4.02
C GLU A 329 -19.75 -19.27 -2.92
N ALA A 330 -18.68 -19.30 -2.13
CA ALA A 330 -18.46 -18.35 -1.05
C ALA A 330 -18.38 -16.90 -1.54
N LEU A 331 -17.71 -16.65 -2.68
CA LEU A 331 -17.66 -15.33 -3.31
C LEU A 331 -19.00 -14.90 -3.90
N GLY A 332 -19.75 -15.82 -4.48
CA GLY A 332 -21.09 -15.55 -5.00
C GLY A 332 -22.07 -15.09 -3.89
N LEU A 333 -22.05 -15.77 -2.73
CA LEU A 333 -22.82 -15.38 -1.54
C LEU A 333 -22.43 -13.98 -1.03
N ARG A 334 -21.18 -13.57 -1.27
CA ARG A 334 -20.63 -12.25 -0.92
C ARG A 334 -20.76 -11.21 -2.03
N LYS A 335 -21.59 -11.50 -3.08
CA LYS A 335 -21.87 -10.63 -4.22
C LYS A 335 -20.67 -10.34 -5.13
N GLY A 336 -19.69 -11.26 -5.16
CA GLY A 336 -18.59 -11.22 -6.12
C GLY A 336 -19.05 -11.59 -7.53
N GLU A 337 -18.56 -10.84 -8.51
CA GLU A 337 -18.78 -11.10 -9.95
C GLU A 337 -17.49 -11.65 -10.54
N LEU A 338 -17.55 -12.86 -11.08
CA LEU A 338 -16.43 -13.46 -11.79
C LEU A 338 -16.18 -12.68 -13.10
N ARG A 339 -14.96 -12.25 -13.33
CA ARG A 339 -14.52 -11.57 -14.53
C ARG A 339 -13.77 -12.49 -15.46
N ASP A 340 -12.88 -13.29 -14.88
CA ASP A 340 -12.05 -14.20 -15.66
C ASP A 340 -11.68 -15.45 -14.85
N MET A 341 -11.38 -16.54 -15.58
CA MET A 341 -10.96 -17.82 -15.01
C MET A 341 -9.92 -18.48 -15.93
N LEU A 342 -8.70 -18.58 -15.42
CA LEU A 342 -7.54 -19.08 -16.17
C LEU A 342 -6.95 -20.32 -15.49
N PRO A 343 -7.23 -21.53 -15.98
CA PRO A 343 -6.54 -22.74 -15.51
C PRO A 343 -5.09 -22.77 -16.01
N ASP A 344 -4.16 -23.17 -15.14
CA ASP A 344 -2.73 -23.31 -15.50
C ASP A 344 -2.38 -24.63 -16.20
N GLY A 345 -3.34 -25.54 -16.31
CA GLY A 345 -3.17 -26.88 -16.85
C GLY A 345 -2.31 -27.82 -15.97
N LYS A 346 -1.97 -27.40 -14.74
CA LYS A 346 -1.16 -28.15 -13.78
C LYS A 346 -1.88 -28.38 -12.43
N GLY A 347 -3.20 -28.16 -12.41
CA GLY A 347 -4.05 -28.36 -11.24
C GLY A 347 -4.30 -27.11 -10.40
N ARG A 348 -3.92 -25.94 -10.90
CA ARG A 348 -4.28 -24.65 -10.30
C ARG A 348 -5.15 -23.82 -11.25
N VAL A 349 -5.94 -22.95 -10.67
CA VAL A 349 -6.80 -22.01 -11.40
C VAL A 349 -6.69 -20.62 -10.80
N ARG A 350 -6.54 -19.65 -11.65
CA ARG A 350 -6.64 -18.22 -11.30
C ARG A 350 -8.06 -17.74 -11.55
N LEU A 351 -8.61 -17.05 -10.56
CA LEU A 351 -9.95 -16.47 -10.61
C LEU A 351 -9.85 -14.96 -10.38
N ASP A 352 -10.37 -14.17 -11.29
CA ASP A 352 -10.45 -12.71 -11.16
C ASP A 352 -11.91 -12.27 -10.91
N TYR A 353 -12.12 -11.53 -9.83
CA TYR A 353 -13.42 -11.06 -9.36
C TYR A 353 -13.47 -9.55 -9.18
N ILE A 354 -14.65 -8.97 -9.35
CA ILE A 354 -15.02 -7.67 -8.78
C ILE A 354 -16.03 -7.92 -7.66
N ILE A 355 -15.75 -7.40 -6.47
CA ILE A 355 -16.54 -7.66 -5.27
C ILE A 355 -16.67 -6.39 -4.43
N PRO A 356 -17.86 -6.11 -3.80
CA PRO A 356 -17.94 -5.04 -2.81
C PRO A 356 -16.95 -5.25 -1.68
N SER A 357 -16.20 -4.21 -1.28
CA SER A 357 -15.18 -4.33 -0.21
C SER A 357 -15.74 -4.90 1.08
N ARG A 358 -17.02 -4.65 1.42
CA ARG A 358 -17.69 -5.27 2.59
C ARG A 358 -17.81 -6.80 2.46
N GLY A 359 -17.80 -7.34 1.24
CA GLY A 359 -17.79 -8.79 0.98
C GLY A 359 -16.47 -9.46 1.34
N LEU A 360 -15.37 -8.72 1.34
CA LEU A 360 -14.05 -9.24 1.68
C LEU A 360 -13.74 -9.19 3.18
N ILE A 361 -14.47 -8.36 3.94
CA ILE A 361 -14.28 -8.28 5.40
C ILE A 361 -14.46 -9.66 6.03
N GLY A 362 -13.40 -10.16 6.67
CA GLY A 362 -13.36 -11.49 7.29
C GLY A 362 -13.27 -12.67 6.31
N PHE A 363 -13.34 -12.46 5.00
CA PHE A 363 -13.28 -13.54 4.01
C PHE A 363 -11.92 -14.24 3.98
N ARG A 364 -10.84 -13.52 4.25
CA ARG A 364 -9.48 -14.06 4.19
C ARG A 364 -9.29 -15.29 5.08
N THR A 365 -9.86 -15.29 6.28
CA THR A 365 -9.78 -16.43 7.19
C THR A 365 -10.56 -17.65 6.67
N ASP A 366 -11.77 -17.42 6.14
CA ASP A 366 -12.59 -18.48 5.54
C ASP A 366 -11.88 -19.05 4.30
N PHE A 367 -11.31 -18.20 3.46
CA PHE A 367 -10.54 -18.57 2.28
C PHE A 367 -9.34 -19.45 2.61
N MET A 368 -8.53 -19.06 3.62
CA MET A 368 -7.39 -19.87 4.05
C MET A 368 -7.83 -21.23 4.59
N THR A 369 -8.98 -21.32 5.24
CA THR A 369 -9.55 -22.58 5.70
C THR A 369 -10.02 -23.44 4.52
N MET A 370 -10.75 -22.87 3.55
CA MET A 370 -11.27 -23.57 2.37
C MET A 370 -10.15 -24.11 1.49
N THR A 371 -9.03 -23.40 1.41
CA THR A 371 -7.88 -23.77 0.57
C THR A 371 -6.77 -24.51 1.34
N SER A 372 -7.03 -24.88 2.61
CA SER A 372 -6.03 -25.52 3.49
C SER A 372 -4.70 -24.75 3.57
N GLY A 373 -4.75 -23.42 3.41
CA GLY A 373 -3.58 -22.55 3.45
C GLY A 373 -2.79 -22.44 2.14
N THR A 374 -3.16 -23.17 1.08
CA THR A 374 -2.42 -23.19 -0.21
C THR A 374 -2.88 -22.09 -1.18
N GLY A 375 -4.03 -21.47 -0.92
CA GLY A 375 -4.59 -20.42 -1.78
C GLY A 375 -3.90 -19.08 -1.57
N LEU A 376 -3.75 -18.33 -2.67
CA LEU A 376 -3.29 -16.95 -2.66
C LEU A 376 -4.47 -16.03 -2.95
N LEU A 377 -4.61 -14.96 -2.17
CA LEU A 377 -5.66 -13.96 -2.32
C LEU A 377 -5.03 -12.58 -2.34
N TYR A 378 -5.26 -11.85 -3.41
CA TYR A 378 -4.85 -10.47 -3.60
C TYR A 378 -6.07 -9.61 -3.86
N SER A 379 -6.12 -8.42 -3.29
CA SER A 379 -7.17 -7.46 -3.56
C SER A 379 -6.61 -6.05 -3.70
N THR A 380 -7.23 -5.28 -4.57
CA THR A 380 -6.92 -3.85 -4.76
C THR A 380 -8.22 -3.08 -4.94
N PHE A 381 -8.28 -1.85 -4.43
CA PHE A 381 -9.40 -0.97 -4.69
C PHE A 381 -9.56 -0.75 -6.20
N SER A 382 -10.78 -0.83 -6.70
CA SER A 382 -11.13 -0.62 -8.10
C SER A 382 -11.87 0.70 -8.30
N HIS A 383 -13.10 0.80 -7.82
CA HIS A 383 -13.99 1.94 -8.04
C HIS A 383 -15.12 1.99 -7.00
N TYR A 384 -15.89 3.06 -7.02
CA TYR A 384 -17.18 3.14 -6.34
C TYR A 384 -18.31 2.82 -7.32
N ASP A 385 -19.31 2.06 -6.88
CA ASP A 385 -20.51 1.72 -7.65
C ASP A 385 -21.72 1.60 -6.72
N ASP A 386 -22.91 1.50 -7.29
CA ASP A 386 -24.17 1.42 -6.55
C ASP A 386 -24.15 0.27 -5.53
N VAL A 387 -24.71 0.54 -4.35
CA VAL A 387 -24.75 -0.42 -3.24
C VAL A 387 -25.49 -1.69 -3.67
N ARG A 388 -24.83 -2.84 -3.60
CA ARG A 388 -25.45 -4.14 -3.86
C ARG A 388 -26.49 -4.46 -2.77
N PRO A 389 -27.72 -4.86 -3.14
CA PRO A 389 -28.76 -5.14 -2.15
C PRO A 389 -28.44 -6.39 -1.31
N GLY A 390 -28.88 -6.35 -0.06
CA GLY A 390 -28.75 -7.44 0.89
C GLY A 390 -27.57 -7.34 1.82
N GLU A 391 -27.64 -8.11 2.90
CA GLU A 391 -26.57 -8.24 3.88
C GLU A 391 -25.49 -9.18 3.35
N ILE A 392 -24.23 -8.78 3.50
CA ILE A 392 -23.07 -9.53 3.01
C ILE A 392 -22.18 -9.88 4.20
N GLY A 393 -21.77 -11.16 4.29
CA GLY A 393 -20.73 -11.58 5.20
C GLY A 393 -21.04 -11.42 6.68
N GLN A 394 -22.30 -11.39 7.07
CA GLN A 394 -22.65 -11.33 8.49
C GLN A 394 -22.24 -12.61 9.21
N ARG A 395 -21.69 -12.41 10.40
CA ARG A 395 -21.36 -13.51 11.29
C ARG A 395 -22.64 -14.14 11.80
N GLN A 396 -22.84 -15.42 11.51
CA GLN A 396 -24.02 -16.16 11.93
C GLN A 396 -24.02 -16.50 13.44
N ASN A 397 -22.83 -16.67 14.01
CA ASN A 397 -22.64 -17.06 15.41
C ASN A 397 -22.02 -15.93 16.23
N GLY A 398 -22.36 -15.86 17.52
CA GLY A 398 -21.72 -14.97 18.47
C GLY A 398 -20.27 -15.36 18.81
N VAL A 399 -19.67 -14.66 19.76
CA VAL A 399 -18.35 -14.99 20.35
C VAL A 399 -18.51 -15.18 21.85
N LEU A 400 -17.69 -16.07 22.41
CA LEU A 400 -17.48 -16.17 23.83
C LEU A 400 -16.31 -15.28 24.22
N ILE A 401 -16.53 -14.39 25.17
CA ILE A 401 -15.52 -13.47 25.66
C ILE A 401 -15.17 -13.88 27.09
N SER A 402 -13.89 -14.12 27.36
CA SER A 402 -13.43 -14.36 28.73
C SER A 402 -13.56 -13.08 29.56
N ASN A 403 -14.14 -13.18 30.75
CA ASN A 403 -14.29 -12.07 31.69
C ASN A 403 -13.37 -12.18 32.92
N GLY A 404 -12.52 -13.17 32.96
CA GLY A 404 -11.62 -13.42 34.09
C GLY A 404 -10.40 -14.26 33.68
N GLN A 405 -9.33 -14.17 34.47
CA GLN A 405 -8.17 -15.03 34.32
C GLN A 405 -8.48 -16.45 34.83
N GLY A 406 -7.97 -17.46 34.14
CA GLY A 406 -8.17 -18.85 34.53
C GLY A 406 -7.62 -19.84 33.54
N LYS A 407 -7.59 -21.11 33.91
CA LYS A 407 -7.27 -22.18 32.96
C LYS A 407 -8.55 -22.67 32.28
N ALA A 408 -8.53 -22.72 30.97
CA ALA A 408 -9.56 -23.35 30.19
C ALA A 408 -9.55 -24.87 30.46
N VAL A 409 -10.68 -25.40 30.99
CA VAL A 409 -10.81 -26.82 31.32
C VAL A 409 -11.61 -27.51 30.22
N ALA A 410 -11.10 -28.64 29.70
CA ALA A 410 -11.70 -29.36 28.59
C ALA A 410 -13.19 -29.71 28.83
N TYR A 411 -13.57 -30.08 30.05
CA TYR A 411 -14.97 -30.38 30.42
C TYR A 411 -15.88 -29.14 30.26
N ALA A 412 -15.45 -27.97 30.70
CA ALA A 412 -16.23 -26.75 30.57
C ALA A 412 -16.31 -26.29 29.10
N LEU A 413 -15.25 -26.48 28.34
CA LEU A 413 -15.20 -26.16 26.90
C LEU A 413 -16.13 -27.07 26.09
N TYR A 414 -16.22 -28.35 26.46
CA TYR A 414 -17.13 -29.30 25.81
C TYR A 414 -18.59 -28.82 25.89
N SER A 415 -19.03 -28.31 27.02
CA SER A 415 -20.40 -27.79 27.19
C SER A 415 -20.63 -26.43 26.49
N LEU A 416 -19.55 -25.71 26.10
CA LEU A 416 -19.65 -24.41 25.45
C LEU A 416 -19.49 -24.50 23.92
N GLN A 417 -18.98 -25.62 23.38
CA GLN A 417 -18.72 -25.79 21.94
C GLN A 417 -20.00 -25.69 21.10
N ASP A 418 -21.15 -26.06 21.63
CA ASP A 418 -22.44 -25.96 20.95
C ASP A 418 -22.93 -24.52 20.79
N ARG A 419 -22.32 -23.55 21.51
CA ARG A 419 -22.68 -22.13 21.46
C ARG A 419 -21.84 -21.32 20.50
N GLY A 420 -20.72 -21.84 19.99
CA GLY A 420 -19.86 -21.15 19.03
C GLY A 420 -18.50 -21.80 18.88
N LYS A 421 -17.77 -21.37 17.84
CA LYS A 421 -16.39 -21.80 17.61
C LYS A 421 -15.48 -21.20 18.70
N LEU A 422 -14.67 -22.03 19.31
CA LEU A 422 -13.70 -21.65 20.33
C LEU A 422 -12.31 -21.64 19.70
N PHE A 423 -11.66 -20.49 19.73
CA PHE A 423 -10.25 -20.34 19.44
C PHE A 423 -9.52 -20.21 20.77
N LEU A 424 -8.85 -21.29 21.17
CA LEU A 424 -8.15 -21.34 22.44
C LEU A 424 -6.69 -20.99 22.22
N GLY A 425 -6.33 -19.77 22.61
CA GLY A 425 -4.97 -19.39 22.89
C GLY A 425 -4.68 -19.47 24.39
N GLN A 426 -3.48 -19.11 24.78
CA GLN A 426 -3.14 -18.88 26.17
C GLN A 426 -4.00 -17.72 26.66
N VAL A 427 -4.92 -17.99 27.57
CA VAL A 427 -5.67 -16.94 28.25
C VAL A 427 -4.79 -16.46 29.39
N ALA A 428 -4.12 -15.32 29.16
CA ALA A 428 -3.28 -14.69 30.18
C ALA A 428 -4.11 -14.07 31.30
#